data_7e08e9de78470f315460b0936402b5f5
#
_entry.id   7e08e9de78470f315460b0936402b5f5
#
_cell.length_a   1.000
_cell.length_b   1.000
_cell.length_c   1.000
_cell.angle_alpha   90.00
_cell.angle_beta   90.00
_cell.angle_gamma   90.00
#
_symmetry.space_group_name_H-M   'P 1'
#
loop_
_entity.id
_entity.type
_entity.pdbx_description
1 polymer ?
#
loop_
_entity_poly.entity_id
_entity_poly.type
_entity_poly.pdbx_seq_one_letter_code
_entity_poly.pdbx_strand_id
1 'polypeptide(L)'
;MCIRDSSYTVMRFNLGADASSAEGTVGRYGLLYQWGRKDPFVGAAALNSTGTSYAATSNATGYEWKNRKNSEAVAAATADASIGYAVQHPTEFLFYSGSPYDWLNVSADSDQRDNLWGNPNTAVTRPNASQGSKSIYDPCPPGWRVAPQDTWTAFAKNGTGGSSQQNVYPDTFSAGHSFYYDANDASSGKTAFFPAAGLRGNGSGELANTSSYGYYWSSSPGYGGNNYAGSLYFTSGGVYPLYSYSRAGGFSVRCVQGK
;
A
#
# COMPACT_ATOMS: atom_id res chain seq x y z
N MET A 1 -9.02 9.60 12.95
CA MET A 1 -9.40 10.51 11.86
C MET A 1 -10.58 9.90 11.12
N CYS A 2 -11.70 10.58 11.01
CA CYS A 2 -12.83 10.15 10.16
C CYS A 2 -12.67 10.80 8.78
N ILE A 3 -12.67 10.01 7.73
CA ILE A 3 -12.78 10.53 6.36
C ILE A 3 -14.26 10.57 6.04
N ARG A 4 -14.73 11.72 5.56
CA ARG A 4 -16.12 11.95 5.23
C ARG A 4 -16.60 11.05 4.08
N ASP A 5 -17.90 10.68 4.15
CA ASP A 5 -18.61 9.76 3.24
C ASP A 5 -18.08 8.31 3.27
N SER A 6 -16.90 8.07 3.82
CA SER A 6 -16.49 6.75 4.29
C SER A 6 -16.69 6.68 5.79
N SER A 7 -17.39 5.68 6.26
CA SER A 7 -17.61 5.43 7.70
C SER A 7 -16.36 4.94 8.42
N TYR A 8 -15.17 5.29 7.92
CA TYR A 8 -13.90 4.77 8.41
C TYR A 8 -13.14 5.76 9.27
N THR A 9 -12.63 5.27 10.40
CA THR A 9 -11.57 5.93 11.13
C THR A 9 -10.23 5.46 10.58
N VAL A 10 -9.41 6.35 10.06
CA VAL A 10 -8.10 6.03 9.47
C VAL A 10 -7.00 6.27 10.50
N MET A 11 -6.03 5.37 10.60
CA MET A 11 -4.84 5.56 11.43
C MET A 11 -4.10 6.84 11.04
N ARG A 12 -3.50 7.49 12.02
CA ARG A 12 -2.72 8.73 11.81
C ARG A 12 -1.44 8.47 11.01
N PHE A 13 -0.83 7.29 11.15
CA PHE A 13 0.46 6.95 10.57
C PHE A 13 0.40 5.68 9.73
N ASN A 14 1.34 5.56 8.78
CA ASN A 14 1.58 4.32 8.07
C ASN A 14 2.06 3.24 9.05
N LEU A 15 1.78 1.97 8.74
CA LEU A 15 2.35 0.88 9.53
C LEU A 15 3.88 0.93 9.51
N GLY A 16 4.49 0.80 10.68
CA GLY A 16 5.93 0.86 10.87
C GLY A 16 6.54 2.26 10.80
N ALA A 17 5.72 3.33 10.76
CA ALA A 17 6.23 4.69 10.83
C ALA A 17 6.63 5.05 12.27
N ASP A 18 7.72 5.80 12.39
CA ASP A 18 8.10 6.43 13.65
C ASP A 18 7.22 7.65 13.94
N ALA A 19 6.39 7.55 14.95
CA ALA A 19 5.45 8.60 15.34
C ALA A 19 6.15 9.87 15.87
N SER A 20 7.40 9.78 16.30
CA SER A 20 8.19 10.91 16.81
C SER A 20 8.89 11.71 15.71
N SER A 21 9.06 11.12 14.52
CA SER A 21 9.67 11.79 13.37
C SER A 21 8.80 12.92 12.84
N ALA A 22 9.42 13.96 12.28
CA ALA A 22 8.71 15.07 11.65
C ALA A 22 8.02 14.64 10.34
N GLU A 23 6.92 15.31 9.99
CA GLU A 23 6.26 15.13 8.69
C GLU A 23 7.23 15.46 7.55
N GLY A 24 7.12 14.73 6.44
CA GLY A 24 8.03 14.87 5.28
C GLY A 24 9.40 14.22 5.45
N THR A 25 9.71 13.64 6.61
CA THR A 25 10.97 12.91 6.83
C THR A 25 10.79 11.41 6.65
N VAL A 26 11.90 10.70 6.35
CA VAL A 26 11.89 9.26 6.07
C VAL A 26 11.36 8.41 7.24
N GLY A 27 11.50 8.86 8.48
CA GLY A 27 10.95 8.16 9.65
C GLY A 27 9.41 8.03 9.61
N ARG A 28 8.73 8.94 8.91
CA ARG A 28 7.26 8.89 8.73
C ARG A 28 6.80 7.95 7.62
N TYR A 29 7.70 7.47 6.77
CA TYR A 29 7.31 6.68 5.60
C TYR A 29 6.78 5.29 5.98
N GLY A 30 7.29 4.71 7.06
CA GLY A 30 6.91 3.38 7.50
C GLY A 30 7.48 2.27 6.63
N LEU A 31 6.86 1.11 6.72
CA LEU A 31 7.23 -0.09 5.99
C LEU A 31 6.33 -0.28 4.75
N LEU A 32 6.79 -1.11 3.83
CA LEU A 32 6.09 -1.43 2.60
C LEU A 32 5.60 -2.89 2.65
N TYR A 33 4.48 -3.18 2.00
CA TYR A 33 3.84 -4.48 2.03
C TYR A 33 3.52 -4.93 0.60
N GLN A 34 3.70 -6.21 0.30
CA GLN A 34 3.13 -6.81 -0.90
C GLN A 34 1.65 -7.11 -0.69
N TRP A 35 0.85 -6.90 -1.72
CA TRP A 35 -0.60 -7.05 -1.59
C TRP A 35 -1.00 -8.49 -1.20
N GLY A 36 -1.70 -8.62 -0.10
CA GLY A 36 -2.12 -9.92 0.43
C GLY A 36 -1.11 -10.58 1.38
N ARG A 37 0.08 -9.99 1.61
CA ARG A 37 1.06 -10.48 2.60
C ARG A 37 0.96 -9.70 3.92
N LYS A 38 1.23 -10.41 5.00
CA LYS A 38 1.31 -9.83 6.35
C LYS A 38 2.70 -9.23 6.64
N ASP A 39 3.72 -9.76 5.97
CA ASP A 39 5.11 -9.44 6.26
C ASP A 39 5.47 -8.04 5.75
N PRO A 40 6.11 -7.21 6.60
CA PRO A 40 6.62 -5.92 6.19
C PRO A 40 7.97 -6.03 5.48
N PHE A 41 8.20 -5.11 4.55
CA PHE A 41 9.47 -4.94 3.86
C PHE A 41 10.05 -3.57 4.13
N VAL A 42 11.38 -3.48 4.08
CA VAL A 42 12.11 -2.24 4.31
C VAL A 42 11.66 -1.18 3.30
N GLY A 43 11.23 -0.05 3.83
CA GLY A 43 11.01 1.19 3.08
C GLY A 43 12.19 2.16 3.26
N ALA A 44 12.03 3.37 2.76
CA ALA A 44 13.05 4.41 2.86
C ALA A 44 13.41 4.78 4.31
N ALA A 45 12.51 4.55 5.26
CA ALA A 45 12.76 4.79 6.68
C ALA A 45 13.93 3.96 7.27
N ALA A 46 14.29 2.87 6.61
CA ALA A 46 15.43 2.04 6.98
C ALA A 46 16.70 2.35 6.17
N LEU A 47 16.72 3.44 5.40
CA LEU A 47 17.91 3.91 4.72
C LEU A 47 18.94 4.38 5.75
N ASN A 48 20.21 4.22 5.39
CA ASN A 48 21.31 4.80 6.14
C ASN A 48 21.18 6.33 6.24
N SER A 49 21.93 6.93 7.14
CA SER A 49 21.93 8.39 7.40
C SER A 49 22.23 9.27 6.16
N THR A 50 22.70 8.68 5.07
CA THR A 50 23.01 9.39 3.82
C THR A 50 21.87 9.36 2.81
N GLY A 51 20.76 8.66 3.09
CA GLY A 51 19.61 8.57 2.20
C GLY A 51 19.85 7.80 0.90
N THR A 52 21.03 7.18 0.75
CA THR A 52 21.32 6.33 -0.39
C THR A 52 20.63 4.99 -0.25
N SER A 53 20.21 4.42 -1.38
CA SER A 53 19.48 3.17 -1.45
C SER A 53 20.06 2.12 -0.53
N TYR A 54 19.26 1.65 0.40
CA TYR A 54 19.59 0.51 1.22
C TYR A 54 19.78 -0.69 0.29
N ALA A 55 20.94 -1.33 0.35
CA ALA A 55 21.09 -2.61 -0.31
C ALA A 55 20.01 -3.53 0.24
N ALA A 56 19.18 -4.08 -0.63
CA ALA A 56 17.93 -4.77 -0.29
C ALA A 56 18.11 -6.04 0.57
N THR A 57 19.30 -6.25 1.10
CA THR A 57 19.76 -7.49 1.71
C THR A 57 19.97 -7.44 3.21
N SER A 58 20.06 -6.25 3.82
CA SER A 58 20.27 -6.18 5.27
C SER A 58 19.64 -4.94 5.89
N ASN A 59 19.32 -5.00 7.15
CA ASN A 59 18.93 -3.86 7.96
C ASN A 59 19.88 -3.67 9.17
N ALA A 60 19.76 -2.55 9.84
CA ALA A 60 20.57 -2.23 11.00
C ALA A 60 20.41 -3.20 12.18
N THR A 61 19.43 -4.09 12.16
CA THR A 61 19.13 -5.08 13.20
C THR A 61 19.61 -6.50 12.87
N GLY A 62 20.27 -6.67 11.73
CA GLY A 62 20.79 -7.98 11.30
C GLY A 62 19.81 -8.89 10.60
N TYR A 63 18.56 -8.43 10.36
CA TYR A 63 17.65 -9.15 9.47
C TYR A 63 18.04 -8.93 8.03
N GLU A 64 18.08 -9.99 7.25
CA GLU A 64 18.28 -9.91 5.80
C GLU A 64 16.94 -9.84 5.09
N TRP A 65 16.71 -8.78 4.31
CA TRP A 65 15.66 -8.76 3.29
C TRP A 65 16.26 -9.03 1.93
N LYS A 66 15.66 -9.98 1.21
CA LYS A 66 16.13 -10.38 -0.12
C LYS A 66 15.06 -10.03 -1.15
N ASN A 67 15.50 -9.50 -2.27
CA ASN A 67 14.68 -9.47 -3.47
C ASN A 67 14.83 -10.80 -4.19
N ARG A 68 13.73 -11.49 -4.43
CA ARG A 68 13.73 -12.75 -5.15
C ARG A 68 12.68 -12.75 -6.26
N LYS A 69 13.08 -13.11 -7.45
CA LYS A 69 12.15 -13.30 -8.56
C LYS A 69 11.22 -14.48 -8.26
N ASN A 70 9.92 -14.28 -8.44
CA ASN A 70 8.94 -15.31 -8.08
C ASN A 70 9.21 -16.67 -8.77
N SER A 71 9.59 -16.66 -10.07
CA SER A 71 9.93 -17.89 -10.79
C SER A 71 11.13 -18.67 -10.21
N GLU A 72 11.94 -18.03 -9.39
CA GLU A 72 13.06 -18.65 -8.68
C GLU A 72 12.65 -19.18 -7.30
N ALA A 73 11.67 -18.53 -6.68
CA ALA A 73 11.15 -18.92 -5.37
C ALA A 73 10.32 -20.20 -5.42
N VAL A 74 9.71 -20.48 -6.57
CA VAL A 74 8.77 -21.59 -6.75
C VAL A 74 9.21 -22.46 -7.91
N ALA A 75 10.03 -23.46 -7.64
CA ALA A 75 10.54 -24.40 -8.65
C ALA A 75 9.47 -25.34 -9.22
N ALA A 76 8.35 -25.50 -8.52
CA ALA A 76 7.17 -26.25 -8.97
C ALA A 76 5.93 -25.51 -8.46
N ALA A 77 5.36 -24.69 -9.32
CA ALA A 77 4.29 -23.80 -8.94
C ALA A 77 2.97 -24.53 -8.71
N THR A 78 2.70 -24.84 -7.46
CA THR A 78 1.33 -24.95 -6.99
C THR A 78 0.96 -23.65 -6.26
N ALA A 79 -0.33 -23.28 -6.26
CA ALA A 79 -0.83 -22.09 -5.55
C ALA A 79 -0.38 -22.06 -4.10
N ASP A 80 -0.58 -23.17 -3.43
CA ASP A 80 -0.22 -23.36 -2.03
C ASP A 80 1.29 -23.25 -1.79
N ALA A 81 2.12 -23.64 -2.75
CA ALA A 81 3.55 -23.52 -2.63
C ALA A 81 4.02 -22.07 -2.56
N SER A 82 3.40 -21.16 -3.28
CA SER A 82 3.80 -19.75 -3.24
C SER A 82 3.38 -19.04 -1.96
N ILE A 83 2.19 -19.30 -1.43
CA ILE A 83 1.77 -18.82 -0.10
C ILE A 83 2.61 -19.46 0.99
N GLY A 84 2.77 -20.79 0.95
CA GLY A 84 3.59 -21.52 1.89
C GLY A 84 5.06 -21.07 1.87
N TYR A 85 5.62 -20.84 0.68
CA TYR A 85 6.94 -20.28 0.54
C TYR A 85 7.05 -18.89 1.18
N ALA A 86 6.11 -17.98 0.90
CA ALA A 86 6.12 -16.63 1.45
C ALA A 86 6.04 -16.62 2.98
N VAL A 87 5.23 -17.52 3.58
CA VAL A 87 5.12 -17.69 5.03
C VAL A 87 6.42 -18.19 5.66
N GLN A 88 7.12 -19.12 4.98
CA GLN A 88 8.42 -19.64 5.43
C GLN A 88 9.58 -18.65 5.20
N HIS A 89 9.42 -17.72 4.27
CA HIS A 89 10.43 -16.74 3.87
C HIS A 89 9.90 -15.30 4.01
N PRO A 90 9.57 -14.85 5.23
CA PRO A 90 8.90 -13.56 5.46
C PRO A 90 9.76 -12.35 5.08
N THR A 91 11.08 -12.52 4.99
CA THR A 91 12.02 -11.44 4.63
C THR A 91 12.36 -11.39 3.15
N GLU A 92 11.81 -12.30 2.33
CA GLU A 92 12.03 -12.29 0.89
C GLU A 92 10.92 -11.52 0.17
N PHE A 93 11.29 -10.45 -0.54
CA PHE A 93 10.39 -9.72 -1.41
C PHE A 93 10.30 -10.43 -2.76
N LEU A 94 9.14 -10.96 -3.08
CA LEU A 94 8.90 -11.78 -4.27
C LEU A 94 8.49 -10.91 -5.45
N PHE A 95 9.45 -10.37 -6.19
CA PHE A 95 9.15 -9.51 -7.34
C PHE A 95 8.85 -10.32 -8.62
N TYR A 96 8.01 -9.77 -9.48
CA TYR A 96 7.67 -10.36 -10.77
C TYR A 96 7.20 -9.30 -11.78
N SER A 97 7.91 -9.15 -12.87
CA SER A 97 7.64 -8.15 -13.92
C SER A 97 6.81 -8.66 -15.09
N GLY A 98 6.62 -9.99 -15.19
CA GLY A 98 5.84 -10.61 -16.25
C GLY A 98 4.37 -10.83 -15.87
N SER A 99 3.57 -11.30 -16.82
CA SER A 99 2.23 -11.81 -16.51
C SER A 99 2.36 -13.04 -15.60
N PRO A 100 1.62 -13.13 -14.49
CA PRO A 100 0.46 -12.33 -14.10
C PRO A 100 0.74 -11.06 -13.28
N TYR A 101 1.94 -10.52 -13.18
CA TYR A 101 2.27 -9.31 -12.40
C TYR A 101 1.95 -9.42 -10.90
N ASP A 102 1.94 -10.63 -10.40
CA ASP A 102 1.66 -10.98 -9.02
C ASP A 102 2.86 -11.70 -8.39
N TRP A 103 3.10 -11.49 -7.11
CA TRP A 103 4.12 -12.23 -6.37
C TRP A 103 3.71 -13.69 -6.18
N LEU A 104 2.42 -13.99 -6.20
CA LEU A 104 1.87 -15.33 -6.15
C LEU A 104 1.84 -15.94 -7.55
N ASN A 105 2.58 -17.02 -7.74
CA ASN A 105 2.69 -17.68 -9.06
C ASN A 105 1.54 -18.67 -9.28
N VAL A 106 0.31 -18.18 -9.31
CA VAL A 106 -0.84 -19.03 -9.62
C VAL A 106 -1.83 -18.34 -10.52
N SER A 107 -2.23 -19.05 -11.53
CA SER A 107 -3.33 -18.65 -12.40
C SER A 107 -4.71 -19.11 -11.88
N ALA A 108 -4.74 -19.94 -10.85
CA ALA A 108 -5.96 -20.51 -10.33
C ALA A 108 -6.39 -19.83 -9.03
N ASP A 109 -7.68 -19.68 -8.88
CA ASP A 109 -8.38 -19.27 -7.68
C ASP A 109 -8.25 -17.77 -7.35
N SER A 110 -8.78 -16.94 -8.25
CA SER A 110 -8.92 -15.51 -8.06
C SER A 110 -9.64 -15.14 -6.76
N ASP A 111 -10.58 -15.96 -6.32
CA ASP A 111 -11.40 -15.70 -5.15
C ASP A 111 -10.59 -15.82 -3.86
N GLN A 112 -9.77 -16.85 -3.71
CA GLN A 112 -8.86 -16.97 -2.56
C GLN A 112 -7.79 -15.90 -2.60
N ARG A 113 -7.25 -15.63 -3.78
CA ARG A 113 -6.23 -14.59 -3.97
C ARG A 113 -6.76 -13.22 -3.57
N ASP A 114 -7.97 -12.89 -3.95
CA ASP A 114 -8.62 -11.61 -3.63
C ASP A 114 -8.98 -11.50 -2.14
N ASN A 115 -9.15 -12.62 -1.47
CA ASN A 115 -9.44 -12.68 -0.04
C ASN A 115 -8.23 -12.58 0.89
N LEU A 116 -7.00 -12.52 0.40
CA LEU A 116 -5.82 -12.53 1.28
C LEU A 116 -5.82 -11.40 2.30
N TRP A 117 -6.40 -10.26 1.99
CA TRP A 117 -6.64 -9.20 2.98
C TRP A 117 -8.12 -9.08 3.40
N GLY A 118 -8.89 -10.14 3.14
CA GLY A 118 -10.26 -10.25 3.64
C GLY A 118 -11.30 -9.47 2.84
N ASN A 119 -11.04 -9.15 1.58
CA ASN A 119 -12.05 -8.59 0.69
C ASN A 119 -12.61 -9.69 -0.23
N PRO A 120 -13.82 -10.23 0.04
CA PRO A 120 -14.40 -11.34 -0.71
C PRO A 120 -14.97 -10.90 -2.07
N ASN A 121 -14.82 -9.66 -2.45
CA ASN A 121 -15.52 -9.12 -3.60
C ASN A 121 -14.67 -9.29 -4.86
N THR A 122 -15.01 -10.29 -5.62
CA THR A 122 -14.40 -10.63 -6.91
C THR A 122 -14.85 -9.74 -8.05
N ALA A 123 -15.90 -8.94 -7.86
CA ALA A 123 -16.36 -8.02 -8.87
C ALA A 123 -15.44 -6.80 -8.95
N VAL A 124 -14.73 -6.68 -10.05
CA VAL A 124 -13.84 -5.55 -10.38
C VAL A 124 -14.67 -4.31 -10.76
N THR A 125 -15.68 -3.98 -9.98
CA THR A 125 -16.50 -2.77 -10.16
C THR A 125 -16.00 -1.70 -9.20
N ARG A 126 -15.74 -0.53 -9.71
CA ARG A 126 -15.36 0.65 -8.93
C ARG A 126 -16.59 1.39 -8.42
N PRO A 127 -16.52 1.97 -7.24
CA PRO A 127 -15.67 1.63 -6.10
C PRO A 127 -16.17 0.35 -5.46
N ASN A 128 -15.28 -0.55 -5.10
CA ASN A 128 -15.68 -1.75 -4.40
C ASN A 128 -15.78 -1.47 -2.91
N ALA A 129 -16.96 -1.05 -2.48
CA ALA A 129 -17.26 -0.64 -1.12
C ALA A 129 -17.54 -1.81 -0.17
N SER A 130 -17.51 -3.06 -0.65
CA SER A 130 -17.80 -4.15 0.26
C SER A 130 -16.67 -4.42 1.23
N GLN A 131 -17.05 -4.33 2.46
CA GLN A 131 -16.18 -4.53 3.59
C GLN A 131 -16.01 -6.03 3.83
N GLY A 132 -14.90 -6.58 3.36
CA GLY A 132 -14.51 -7.92 3.74
C GLY A 132 -14.18 -8.02 5.23
N SER A 133 -14.15 -9.23 5.73
CA SER A 133 -13.67 -9.53 7.07
C SER A 133 -12.14 -9.52 7.07
N LYS A 134 -11.53 -9.01 8.16
CA LYS A 134 -10.09 -9.08 8.35
C LYS A 134 -9.60 -10.53 8.31
N SER A 135 -8.62 -10.82 7.46
CA SER A 135 -7.98 -12.13 7.38
C SER A 135 -6.76 -12.22 8.31
N ILE A 136 -6.20 -13.43 8.44
CA ILE A 136 -4.94 -13.65 9.16
C ILE A 136 -3.73 -13.03 8.46
N TYR A 137 -3.83 -12.76 7.15
CA TYR A 137 -2.78 -12.14 6.33
C TYR A 137 -2.83 -10.61 6.31
N ASP A 138 -3.90 -10.00 6.85
CA ASP A 138 -4.00 -8.56 6.97
C ASP A 138 -2.99 -8.04 8.01
N PRO A 139 -2.07 -7.13 7.63
CA PRO A 139 -0.98 -6.68 8.50
C PRO A 139 -1.43 -5.73 9.60
N CYS A 140 -2.63 -5.19 9.54
CA CYS A 140 -3.12 -4.23 10.53
C CYS A 140 -3.35 -4.88 11.90
N PRO A 141 -3.19 -4.15 13.00
CA PRO A 141 -3.40 -4.69 14.33
C PRO A 141 -4.87 -5.09 14.58
N PRO A 142 -5.16 -5.85 15.65
CA PRO A 142 -6.52 -6.19 16.03
C PRO A 142 -7.43 -4.96 16.14
N GLY A 143 -8.66 -5.07 15.64
CA GLY A 143 -9.62 -3.96 15.57
C GLY A 143 -9.40 -3.01 14.38
N TRP A 144 -8.33 -3.19 13.62
CA TRP A 144 -7.99 -2.44 12.42
C TRP A 144 -7.81 -3.37 11.24
N ARG A 145 -7.96 -2.86 10.01
CA ARG A 145 -7.76 -3.62 8.77
C ARG A 145 -7.20 -2.73 7.67
N VAL A 146 -6.71 -3.33 6.61
CA VAL A 146 -6.31 -2.59 5.40
C VAL A 146 -7.53 -1.87 4.83
N ALA A 147 -7.35 -0.61 4.46
CA ALA A 147 -8.40 0.25 3.96
C ALA A 147 -8.99 -0.29 2.65
N PRO A 148 -10.31 -0.35 2.47
CA PRO A 148 -10.91 -0.56 1.16
C PRO A 148 -10.69 0.67 0.27
N GLN A 149 -10.81 0.52 -1.05
CA GLN A 149 -10.39 1.55 -2.01
C GLN A 149 -11.25 2.82 -1.94
N ASP A 150 -12.52 2.71 -1.62
CA ASP A 150 -13.43 3.85 -1.44
C ASP A 150 -13.02 4.82 -0.31
N THR A 151 -12.23 4.33 0.64
CA THR A 151 -11.65 5.17 1.71
C THR A 151 -10.90 6.38 1.15
N TRP A 152 -10.28 6.24 0.00
CA TRP A 152 -9.39 7.25 -0.58
C TRP A 152 -10.10 8.27 -1.48
N THR A 153 -11.38 8.06 -1.82
CA THR A 153 -12.10 8.93 -2.78
C THR A 153 -12.22 10.36 -2.31
N ALA A 154 -12.31 10.61 -1.00
CA ALA A 154 -12.34 11.95 -0.41
C ALA A 154 -11.04 12.75 -0.60
N PHE A 155 -9.94 12.11 -1.00
CA PHE A 155 -8.66 12.79 -1.25
C PHE A 155 -8.62 13.49 -2.61
N ALA A 156 -9.60 13.24 -3.45
CA ALA A 156 -9.79 13.96 -4.70
C ALA A 156 -11.04 14.84 -4.64
N LYS A 157 -10.93 16.10 -5.07
CA LYS A 157 -12.05 17.06 -5.13
C LYS A 157 -13.24 16.52 -5.92
N ASN A 158 -12.99 15.73 -6.96
CA ASN A 158 -14.01 15.11 -7.80
C ASN A 158 -14.33 13.64 -7.44
N GLY A 159 -13.71 13.10 -6.39
CA GLY A 159 -13.88 11.69 -5.95
C GLY A 159 -13.19 10.64 -6.81
N THR A 160 -12.75 10.98 -8.02
CA THR A 160 -12.14 10.04 -8.97
C THR A 160 -10.65 10.30 -9.25
N GLY A 161 -10.22 11.52 -9.00
CA GLY A 161 -8.82 11.93 -9.13
C GLY A 161 -8.47 12.56 -10.47
N GLY A 162 -7.19 12.84 -10.63
CA GLY A 162 -6.60 13.50 -11.79
C GLY A 162 -5.58 14.56 -11.38
N SER A 163 -5.01 15.23 -12.38
CA SER A 163 -4.12 16.37 -12.17
C SER A 163 -4.89 17.51 -11.52
N SER A 164 -4.28 18.19 -10.54
CA SER A 164 -4.87 19.31 -9.80
C SER A 164 -6.17 18.98 -9.06
N GLN A 165 -6.45 17.71 -8.79
CA GLN A 165 -7.63 17.27 -8.05
C GLN A 165 -7.35 17.00 -6.56
N GLN A 166 -6.14 17.27 -6.07
CA GLN A 166 -5.79 17.02 -4.67
C GLN A 166 -6.68 17.86 -3.73
N ASN A 167 -7.27 17.20 -2.75
CA ASN A 167 -8.01 17.81 -1.66
C ASN A 167 -7.08 17.98 -0.45
N VAL A 168 -6.20 18.99 -0.52
CA VAL A 168 -5.06 19.17 0.40
C VAL A 168 -5.03 20.58 0.99
N TYR A 169 -4.38 20.72 2.15
CA TYR A 169 -4.06 22.00 2.77
C TYR A 169 -2.83 21.85 3.71
N PRO A 170 -1.85 22.73 3.67
CA PRO A 170 -1.63 23.72 2.60
C PRO A 170 -1.35 23.01 1.26
N ASP A 171 -1.53 23.71 0.15
CA ASP A 171 -1.27 23.19 -1.20
C ASP A 171 0.24 23.18 -1.52
N THR A 172 1.02 22.67 -0.57
CA THR A 172 2.46 22.53 -0.69
C THR A 172 2.83 21.06 -0.53
N PHE A 173 3.58 20.55 -1.51
CA PHE A 173 4.13 19.21 -1.43
C PHE A 173 5.46 19.22 -0.67
N SER A 174 5.50 18.54 0.45
CA SER A 174 6.71 18.38 1.27
C SER A 174 7.00 16.89 1.52
N ALA A 175 7.46 16.18 0.48
CA ALA A 175 7.60 14.73 0.50
C ALA A 175 6.31 14.01 0.97
N GLY A 176 5.16 14.56 0.61
CA GLY A 176 3.83 14.11 0.96
C GLY A 176 2.79 15.23 0.85
N HIS A 177 1.55 14.87 1.12
CA HIS A 177 0.44 15.80 1.18
C HIS A 177 -0.32 15.69 2.51
N SER A 178 -0.81 16.82 3.00
CA SER A 178 -1.81 16.87 4.08
C SER A 178 -3.20 16.92 3.46
N PHE A 179 -3.85 15.77 3.35
CA PHE A 179 -5.21 15.67 2.81
C PHE A 179 -6.25 16.07 3.85
N TYR A 180 -7.27 16.81 3.41
CA TYR A 180 -8.46 17.03 4.24
C TYR A 180 -9.14 15.68 4.53
N TYR A 181 -9.47 15.47 5.78
CA TYR A 181 -10.26 14.32 6.20
C TYR A 181 -11.73 14.67 6.51
N ASP A 182 -12.06 15.95 6.50
CA ASP A 182 -13.41 16.45 6.53
C ASP A 182 -13.63 17.29 5.27
N ALA A 183 -14.11 16.66 4.21
CA ALA A 183 -14.31 17.33 2.93
C ALA A 183 -15.46 18.35 2.95
N ASN A 184 -16.33 18.31 4.00
CA ASN A 184 -17.36 19.34 4.19
C ASN A 184 -16.83 20.60 4.82
N ASP A 185 -15.72 20.49 5.49
CA ASP A 185 -15.18 21.58 6.26
C ASP A 185 -13.69 21.77 5.92
N ALA A 186 -13.45 22.05 4.63
CA ALA A 186 -12.14 22.51 4.18
C ALA A 186 -11.72 23.78 4.95
N SER A 187 -12.68 24.53 5.49
CA SER A 187 -12.43 25.71 6.32
C SER A 187 -11.91 25.35 7.72
N SER A 188 -12.16 24.13 8.22
CA SER A 188 -11.68 23.70 9.54
C SER A 188 -10.17 23.49 9.60
N GLY A 189 -9.50 23.38 8.45
CA GLY A 189 -8.06 23.10 8.37
C GLY A 189 -7.66 21.72 8.88
N LYS A 190 -8.61 20.82 9.13
CA LYS A 190 -8.34 19.48 9.64
C LYS A 190 -7.79 18.58 8.55
N THR A 191 -6.49 18.33 8.59
CA THR A 191 -5.78 17.49 7.64
C THR A 191 -5.03 16.37 8.31
N ALA A 192 -4.65 15.37 7.51
CA ALA A 192 -3.73 14.32 7.91
C ALA A 192 -2.65 14.17 6.85
N PHE A 193 -1.42 14.11 7.32
CA PHE A 193 -0.27 13.96 6.46
C PHE A 193 -0.12 12.52 5.95
N PHE A 194 0.03 12.40 4.63
CA PHE A 194 0.33 11.17 3.91
C PHE A 194 1.68 11.31 3.23
N PRO A 195 2.72 10.64 3.74
CA PRO A 195 4.05 10.75 3.17
C PRO A 195 4.15 10.11 1.80
N ALA A 196 5.00 10.68 0.93
CA ALA A 196 5.39 10.12 -0.35
C ALA A 196 6.50 9.07 -0.13
N ALA A 197 6.14 7.94 0.44
CA ALA A 197 7.09 6.90 0.84
C ALA A 197 7.71 6.14 -0.35
N GLY A 198 7.25 6.41 -1.58
CA GLY A 198 7.65 5.64 -2.75
C GLY A 198 7.05 4.23 -2.77
N LEU A 199 7.73 3.35 -3.48
CA LEU A 199 7.34 1.96 -3.63
C LEU A 199 8.55 1.02 -3.69
N ARG A 200 8.32 -0.29 -3.52
CA ARG A 200 9.19 -1.34 -4.07
C ARG A 200 8.67 -1.80 -5.41
N GLY A 201 9.55 -1.78 -6.41
CA GLY A 201 9.21 -2.10 -7.79
C GLY A 201 8.80 -3.57 -7.96
N ASN A 202 7.72 -3.80 -8.72
CA ASN A 202 7.28 -5.15 -9.04
C ASN A 202 8.26 -5.92 -9.94
N GLY A 203 9.17 -5.23 -10.65
CA GLY A 203 10.13 -5.83 -11.56
C GLY A 203 11.51 -6.11 -10.98
N SER A 204 11.86 -5.50 -9.84
CA SER A 204 13.18 -5.64 -9.23
C SER A 204 13.15 -5.75 -7.70
N GLY A 205 12.04 -5.37 -7.07
CA GLY A 205 11.97 -5.24 -5.61
C GLY A 205 12.71 -4.04 -5.03
N GLU A 206 13.31 -3.20 -5.86
CA GLU A 206 14.08 -2.03 -5.43
C GLU A 206 13.17 -0.86 -5.04
N LEU A 207 13.67 -0.01 -4.15
CA LEU A 207 12.98 1.22 -3.77
C LEU A 207 13.03 2.24 -4.91
N ALA A 208 11.90 2.87 -5.18
CA ALA A 208 11.77 3.92 -6.18
C ALA A 208 10.80 5.02 -5.74
N ASN A 209 10.94 6.21 -6.33
CA ASN A 209 10.03 7.35 -6.17
C ASN A 209 9.88 7.87 -4.72
N THR A 210 10.83 7.55 -3.85
CA THR A 210 10.87 8.04 -2.47
C THR A 210 10.88 9.56 -2.44
N SER A 211 10.15 10.16 -1.53
CA SER A 211 9.93 11.61 -1.38
C SER A 211 9.20 12.29 -2.54
N SER A 212 8.84 11.55 -3.58
CA SER A 212 8.21 12.10 -4.77
C SER A 212 6.77 11.60 -4.98
N TYR A 213 6.51 10.32 -4.70
CA TYR A 213 5.22 9.70 -4.95
C TYR A 213 4.72 8.95 -3.71
N GLY A 214 3.44 9.07 -3.42
CA GLY A 214 2.76 8.26 -2.41
C GLY A 214 1.97 7.13 -3.05
N TYR A 215 2.20 5.92 -2.55
CA TYR A 215 1.48 4.72 -2.94
C TYR A 215 0.94 4.02 -1.69
N TYR A 216 -0.36 3.77 -1.66
CA TYR A 216 -1.02 3.14 -0.53
C TYR A 216 -1.94 2.02 -1.02
N TRP A 217 -1.72 0.81 -0.56
CA TRP A 217 -2.61 -0.28 -0.88
C TRP A 217 -4.01 -0.08 -0.32
N SER A 218 -4.98 -0.60 -1.05
CA SER A 218 -6.29 -0.95 -0.50
C SER A 218 -6.43 -2.47 -0.40
N SER A 219 -7.40 -2.94 0.39
CA SER A 219 -7.77 -4.35 0.42
C SER A 219 -8.56 -4.79 -0.82
N SER A 220 -9.02 -3.84 -1.63
CA SER A 220 -9.85 -4.13 -2.81
C SER A 220 -9.00 -4.65 -3.96
N PRO A 221 -9.50 -5.65 -4.71
CA PRO A 221 -8.93 -6.01 -5.99
C PRO A 221 -8.88 -4.82 -6.95
N GLY A 222 -7.92 -4.82 -7.87
CA GLY A 222 -7.73 -3.73 -8.81
C GLY A 222 -8.64 -3.84 -10.04
N TYR A 223 -8.80 -2.73 -10.74
CA TYR A 223 -9.43 -2.68 -12.05
C TYR A 223 -8.43 -3.13 -13.12
N GLY A 224 -8.86 -3.98 -14.03
CA GLY A 224 -8.02 -4.43 -15.16
C GLY A 224 -7.62 -5.91 -15.11
N GLY A 225 -8.20 -6.70 -14.20
CA GLY A 225 -7.98 -8.15 -14.12
C GLY A 225 -7.41 -8.61 -12.78
N ASN A 226 -7.34 -9.92 -12.61
CA ASN A 226 -7.02 -10.58 -11.34
C ASN A 226 -5.58 -10.34 -10.82
N ASN A 227 -4.78 -9.58 -11.55
CA ASN A 227 -3.34 -9.41 -11.28
C ASN A 227 -3.02 -8.05 -10.62
N TYR A 228 -4.02 -7.19 -10.53
CA TYR A 228 -3.89 -5.86 -9.97
C TYR A 228 -4.65 -5.73 -8.65
N ALA A 229 -4.16 -4.84 -7.81
CA ALA A 229 -4.85 -4.42 -6.60
C ALA A 229 -5.13 -2.92 -6.62
N GLY A 230 -6.22 -2.54 -5.99
CA GLY A 230 -6.60 -1.14 -5.84
C GLY A 230 -5.66 -0.40 -4.91
N SER A 231 -5.39 0.85 -5.22
CA SER A 231 -4.50 1.70 -4.43
C SER A 231 -4.86 3.18 -4.55
N LEU A 232 -4.42 3.96 -3.58
CA LEU A 232 -4.24 5.39 -3.73
C LEU A 232 -2.85 5.65 -4.32
N TYR A 233 -2.79 6.52 -5.32
CA TYR A 233 -1.56 7.06 -5.85
C TYR A 233 -1.62 8.58 -5.88
N PHE A 234 -0.53 9.26 -5.50
CA PHE A 234 -0.43 10.71 -5.62
C PHE A 234 1.01 11.18 -5.87
N THR A 235 1.10 12.37 -6.46
CA THR A 235 2.33 13.13 -6.70
C THR A 235 2.13 14.56 -6.25
N SER A 236 3.12 15.43 -6.44
CA SER A 236 2.96 16.89 -6.24
C SER A 236 1.86 17.50 -7.12
N GLY A 237 1.59 16.92 -8.30
CA GLY A 237 0.66 17.47 -9.29
C GLY A 237 -0.69 16.75 -9.42
N GLY A 238 -0.91 15.65 -8.73
CA GLY A 238 -2.15 14.88 -8.90
C GLY A 238 -2.43 13.86 -7.81
N VAL A 239 -3.68 13.42 -7.74
CA VAL A 239 -4.15 12.36 -6.85
C VAL A 239 -5.06 11.41 -7.61
N TYR A 240 -4.90 10.12 -7.37
CA TYR A 240 -5.61 9.04 -8.06
C TYR A 240 -6.08 8.00 -7.04
N PRO A 241 -7.22 8.21 -6.38
CA PRO A 241 -7.71 7.34 -5.30
C PRO A 241 -8.18 5.97 -5.79
N LEU A 242 -8.49 5.86 -7.09
CA LEU A 242 -8.95 4.62 -7.73
C LEU A 242 -7.88 4.02 -8.65
N TYR A 243 -6.61 4.17 -8.26
CA TYR A 243 -5.49 3.61 -9.01
C TYR A 243 -5.42 2.09 -8.85
N SER A 244 -4.83 1.41 -9.81
CA SER A 244 -4.56 -0.03 -9.75
C SER A 244 -3.12 -0.30 -10.09
N TYR A 245 -2.51 -1.23 -9.36
CA TYR A 245 -1.11 -1.58 -9.58
C TYR A 245 -0.86 -3.08 -9.41
N SER A 246 0.23 -3.56 -10.01
CA SER A 246 0.72 -4.93 -9.92
C SER A 246 0.85 -5.39 -8.47
N ARG A 247 0.25 -6.54 -8.10
CA ARG A 247 0.30 -7.12 -6.75
C ARG A 247 1.71 -7.51 -6.30
N ALA A 248 2.63 -7.67 -7.25
CA ALA A 248 4.04 -7.90 -6.95
C ALA A 248 4.77 -6.66 -6.42
N GLY A 249 4.19 -5.47 -6.56
CA GLY A 249 4.74 -4.24 -5.97
C GLY A 249 4.61 -4.19 -4.46
N GLY A 250 5.41 -3.33 -3.82
CA GLY A 250 5.36 -3.07 -2.39
C GLY A 250 4.98 -1.63 -2.09
N PHE A 251 3.87 -1.41 -1.37
CA PHE A 251 3.32 -0.09 -1.04
C PHE A 251 3.11 0.08 0.46
N SER A 252 2.95 1.32 0.89
CA SER A 252 2.52 1.64 2.24
C SER A 252 1.14 1.05 2.55
N VAL A 253 0.92 0.72 3.81
CA VAL A 253 -0.39 0.38 4.36
C VAL A 253 -0.76 1.39 5.42
N ARG A 254 -1.99 1.91 5.33
CA ARG A 254 -2.61 2.71 6.38
C ARG A 254 -3.93 2.07 6.76
N CYS A 255 -4.03 1.67 8.01
CA CYS A 255 -5.15 0.88 8.49
C CYS A 255 -6.38 1.74 8.75
N VAL A 256 -7.53 1.11 8.65
CA VAL A 256 -8.81 1.70 9.03
C VAL A 256 -9.51 0.85 10.07
N GLN A 257 -10.32 1.51 10.89
CA GLN A 257 -11.30 0.86 11.74
C GLN A 257 -12.66 1.02 11.06
N GLY A 258 -13.28 -0.10 10.74
CA GLY A 258 -14.63 -0.12 10.19
C GLY A 258 -15.70 0.14 11.25
N LYS A 259 -16.92 0.49 10.79
CA LYS A 259 -18.12 0.42 11.62
C LYS A 259 -18.43 -1.02 11.95
#